data_226bc26518674f01d98c668b457777c1
#
_entry.id   226bc26518674f01d98c668b457777c1
#
_cell.length_a   1.000
_cell.length_b   1.000
_cell.length_c   1.000
_cell.angle_alpha   90.00
_cell.angle_beta   90.00
_cell.angle_gamma   90.00
#
_symmetry.space_group_name_H-M   'P 1'
#
loop_
_entity.id
_entity.type
_entity.pdbx_description
1 polymer ?
#
loop_
_entity_poly.entity_id
_entity_poly.type
_entity_poly.pdbx_seq_one_letter_code
_entity_poly.pdbx_strand_id
1 'polypeptide(L)'
;MKHFKQVLTEARRMIRQDGDVSLTAVGFDANGRAFKIWMQVENDKDKERFGMAMAGNFMVHSAIEYYVFFTGWMVTLDRDETELKTRPSKDPRRREVLIVYGESPDEKAAQVYEVVRDAGERLLELKARDDLDEMVANNSQMRFAGMLGDTKRKHTQEDRERMRKMLKPMPEIFRIYGPEPLINPALN
;
A
#
# COMPACT_ATOMS: atom_id res chain seq x y z
N MET A 1 -10.15 -9.46 7.34
CA MET A 1 -8.80 -8.90 7.65
C MET A 1 -8.81 -8.15 8.96
N LYS A 2 -7.97 -8.57 9.91
CA LYS A 2 -8.00 -8.12 11.31
C LYS A 2 -7.62 -6.64 11.51
N HIS A 3 -6.60 -6.17 10.81
CA HIS A 3 -6.04 -4.84 11.05
C HIS A 3 -6.45 -3.78 10.02
N PHE A 4 -7.38 -4.09 9.10
CA PHE A 4 -7.78 -3.18 8.01
C PHE A 4 -8.24 -1.80 8.50
N LYS A 5 -9.13 -1.78 9.51
CA LYS A 5 -9.65 -0.53 10.08
C LYS A 5 -8.54 0.34 10.70
N GLN A 6 -7.57 -0.30 11.34
CA GLN A 6 -6.42 0.39 11.95
C GLN A 6 -5.54 1.05 10.88
N VAL A 7 -5.21 0.29 9.83
CA VAL A 7 -4.39 0.81 8.70
C VAL A 7 -5.12 1.91 7.96
N LEU A 8 -6.43 1.75 7.76
CA LEU A 8 -7.28 2.77 7.14
C LEU A 8 -7.26 4.08 7.93
N THR A 9 -7.36 3.99 9.27
CA THR A 9 -7.30 5.15 10.15
C THR A 9 -5.94 5.84 10.03
N GLU A 10 -4.85 5.08 10.00
CA GLU A 10 -3.49 5.62 9.84
C GLU A 10 -3.30 6.29 8.47
N ALA A 11 -3.72 5.68 7.39
CA ALA A 11 -3.64 6.26 6.06
C ALA A 11 -4.40 7.62 5.98
N ARG A 12 -5.61 7.66 6.55
CA ARG A 12 -6.42 8.89 6.63
C ARG A 12 -5.79 9.95 7.53
N ARG A 13 -5.10 9.56 8.59
CA ARG A 13 -4.35 10.48 9.46
C ARG A 13 -3.19 11.09 8.69
N MET A 14 -2.39 10.26 8.00
CA MET A 14 -1.23 10.72 7.25
C MET A 14 -1.62 11.76 6.19
N ILE A 15 -2.62 11.49 5.35
CA ILE A 15 -3.01 12.46 4.31
C ILE A 15 -3.55 13.76 4.90
N ARG A 16 -4.19 13.72 6.07
CA ARG A 16 -4.68 14.94 6.75
C ARG A 16 -3.55 15.77 7.34
N GLN A 17 -2.50 15.15 7.81
CA GLN A 17 -1.36 15.81 8.45
C GLN A 17 -0.33 16.28 7.43
N ASP A 18 0.01 15.42 6.47
CA ASP A 18 1.14 15.62 5.57
C ASP A 18 0.70 16.10 4.17
N GLY A 19 -0.62 16.08 3.90
CA GLY A 19 -1.20 16.46 2.61
C GLY A 19 -1.03 15.41 1.51
N ASP A 20 -0.17 14.44 1.70
CA ASP A 20 0.14 13.35 0.75
C ASP A 20 0.50 12.08 1.50
N VAL A 21 0.38 10.93 0.84
CA VAL A 21 0.78 9.64 1.39
C VAL A 21 1.70 8.93 0.40
N SER A 22 2.98 8.91 0.72
CA SER A 22 3.96 8.12 -0.02
C SER A 22 3.60 6.64 0.01
N LEU A 23 4.03 5.89 -1.01
CA LEU A 23 3.79 4.46 -1.10
C LEU A 23 4.29 3.76 0.17
N THR A 24 3.36 3.23 0.94
CA THR A 24 3.58 2.63 2.26
C THR A 24 2.99 1.23 2.29
N ALA A 25 3.74 0.28 2.83
CA ALA A 25 3.26 -1.07 3.12
C ALA A 25 3.40 -1.39 4.61
N VAL A 26 2.44 -2.11 5.14
CA VAL A 26 2.43 -2.59 6.53
C VAL A 26 2.13 -4.08 6.51
N GLY A 27 2.99 -4.87 7.12
CA GLY A 27 2.78 -6.30 7.33
C GLY A 27 2.53 -6.62 8.80
N PHE A 28 1.76 -7.67 9.05
CA PHE A 28 1.51 -8.20 10.38
C PHE A 28 1.86 -9.68 10.43
N ASP A 29 2.59 -10.08 11.47
CA ASP A 29 2.83 -11.49 11.75
C ASP A 29 1.67 -12.15 12.54
N ALA A 30 1.77 -13.46 12.76
CA ALA A 30 0.74 -14.22 13.48
C ALA A 30 0.55 -13.77 14.93
N ASN A 31 1.52 -13.07 15.51
CA ASN A 31 1.44 -12.50 16.86
C ASN A 31 0.89 -11.06 16.88
N GLY A 32 0.52 -10.53 15.71
CA GLY A 32 0.03 -9.16 15.54
C GLY A 32 1.14 -8.09 15.63
N ARG A 33 2.42 -8.48 15.54
CA ARG A 33 3.51 -7.52 15.44
C ARG A 33 3.50 -6.90 14.06
N ALA A 34 3.53 -5.57 14.01
CA ALA A 34 3.53 -4.80 12.78
C ALA A 34 4.94 -4.42 12.34
N PHE A 35 5.14 -4.34 11.04
CA PHE A 35 6.31 -3.69 10.45
C PHE A 35 5.86 -2.84 9.26
N LYS A 36 6.51 -1.71 9.07
CA LYS A 36 6.15 -0.70 8.08
C LYS A 36 7.33 -0.48 7.14
N ILE A 37 7.03 -0.41 5.86
CA ILE A 37 7.96 -0.06 4.80
C ILE A 37 7.36 1.13 4.07
N TRP A 38 8.14 2.17 3.82
CA TRP A 38 7.70 3.28 3.00
C TRP A 38 8.80 3.71 2.05
N MET A 39 8.41 4.28 0.92
CA MET A 39 9.34 4.75 -0.10
C MET A 39 8.75 5.93 -0.86
N GLN A 40 9.60 6.90 -1.15
CA GLN A 40 9.28 7.89 -2.17
C GLN A 40 9.50 7.26 -3.54
N VAL A 41 8.47 7.28 -4.37
CA VAL A 41 8.46 6.68 -5.70
C VAL A 41 8.49 7.78 -6.74
N GLU A 42 9.56 7.83 -7.52
CA GLU A 42 9.72 8.80 -8.60
C GLU A 42 9.47 8.20 -9.99
N ASN A 43 9.67 6.89 -10.12
CA ASN A 43 9.57 6.20 -11.40
C ASN A 43 9.13 4.73 -11.26
N ASP A 44 8.95 4.03 -12.39
CA ASP A 44 8.47 2.65 -12.39
C ASP A 44 9.50 1.66 -11.83
N LYS A 45 10.82 1.95 -11.94
CA LYS A 45 11.86 1.10 -11.33
C LYS A 45 11.78 1.14 -9.80
N ASP A 46 11.44 2.30 -9.24
CA ASP A 46 11.25 2.43 -7.79
C ASP A 46 10.05 1.61 -7.32
N LYS A 47 8.97 1.57 -8.10
CA LYS A 47 7.81 0.71 -7.80
C LYS A 47 8.17 -0.77 -7.81
N GLU A 48 9.01 -1.21 -8.77
CA GLU A 48 9.48 -2.59 -8.83
C GLU A 48 10.37 -2.93 -7.62
N ARG A 49 11.29 -2.04 -7.28
CA ARG A 49 12.15 -2.18 -6.09
C ARG A 49 11.33 -2.24 -4.81
N PHE A 50 10.32 -1.38 -4.69
CA PHE A 50 9.40 -1.41 -3.56
C PHE A 50 8.67 -2.75 -3.46
N GLY A 51 8.14 -3.27 -4.57
CA GLY A 51 7.50 -4.58 -4.61
C GLY A 51 8.43 -5.71 -4.15
N MET A 52 9.68 -5.73 -4.63
CA MET A 52 10.68 -6.71 -4.19
C MET A 52 11.02 -6.58 -2.70
N ALA A 53 11.22 -5.36 -2.22
CA ALA A 53 11.51 -5.11 -0.81
C ALA A 53 10.33 -5.50 0.09
N MET A 54 9.12 -5.22 -0.36
CA MET A 54 7.89 -5.58 0.33
C MET A 54 7.76 -7.09 0.46
N ALA A 55 7.83 -7.84 -0.66
CA ALA A 55 7.76 -9.29 -0.66
C ALA A 55 8.87 -9.92 0.20
N GLY A 56 10.09 -9.43 0.08
CA GLY A 56 11.22 -9.91 0.86
C GLY A 56 11.07 -9.68 2.36
N ASN A 57 10.59 -8.49 2.77
CA ASN A 57 10.35 -8.20 4.18
C ASN A 57 9.17 -9.00 4.73
N PHE A 58 8.09 -9.21 3.95
CA PHE A 58 6.98 -10.06 4.36
C PHE A 58 7.45 -11.49 4.62
N MET A 59 8.31 -12.03 3.78
CA MET A 59 8.92 -13.34 3.99
C MET A 59 9.81 -13.37 5.25
N VAL A 60 10.71 -12.40 5.43
CA VAL A 60 11.63 -12.32 6.57
C VAL A 60 10.88 -12.25 7.89
N HIS A 61 9.80 -11.47 7.93
CA HIS A 61 9.01 -11.24 9.15
C HIS A 61 7.81 -12.19 9.30
N SER A 62 7.64 -13.13 8.36
CA SER A 62 6.53 -14.10 8.37
C SER A 62 5.16 -13.40 8.42
N ALA A 63 4.99 -12.39 7.58
CA ALA A 63 3.71 -11.71 7.49
C ALA A 63 2.61 -12.69 7.06
N ILE A 64 1.46 -12.62 7.73
CA ILE A 64 0.25 -13.38 7.41
C ILE A 64 -0.82 -12.50 6.78
N GLU A 65 -0.72 -11.19 6.93
CA GLU A 65 -1.51 -10.21 6.22
C GLU A 65 -0.68 -8.96 5.97
N TYR A 66 -1.01 -8.24 4.92
CA TYR A 66 -0.36 -6.98 4.62
C TYR A 66 -1.36 -5.96 4.05
N TYR A 67 -0.93 -4.72 4.08
CA TYR A 67 -1.66 -3.58 3.56
C TYR A 67 -0.71 -2.68 2.79
N VAL A 68 -1.21 -2.10 1.70
CA VAL A 68 -0.51 -1.08 0.93
C VAL A 68 -1.41 0.12 0.80
N PHE A 69 -0.90 1.30 1.07
CA PHE A 69 -1.65 2.52 0.88
C PHE A 69 -0.78 3.66 0.33
N PHE A 70 -1.39 4.48 -0.48
CA PHE A 70 -0.72 5.59 -1.18
C PHE A 70 -1.74 6.54 -1.78
N THR A 71 -1.33 7.77 -2.06
CA THR A 71 -2.05 8.66 -2.95
C THR A 71 -1.58 8.48 -4.39
N GLY A 72 -2.47 8.69 -5.32
CA GLY A 72 -2.19 8.53 -6.74
C GLY A 72 -3.26 9.14 -7.63
N TRP A 73 -3.08 9.00 -8.92
CA TRP A 73 -4.03 9.47 -9.93
C TRP A 73 -4.80 8.32 -10.53
N MET A 74 -6.10 8.47 -10.62
CA MET A 74 -7.00 7.52 -11.26
C MET A 74 -7.77 8.24 -12.39
N VAL A 75 -8.02 7.49 -13.45
CA VAL A 75 -8.89 7.92 -14.57
C VAL A 75 -9.93 6.82 -14.77
N THR A 76 -11.18 7.21 -14.84
CA THR A 76 -12.26 6.30 -15.26
C THR A 76 -12.32 6.34 -16.79
N LEU A 77 -12.19 5.18 -17.41
CA LEU A 77 -12.34 5.03 -18.85
C LEU A 77 -13.83 5.13 -19.25
N ASP A 78 -14.10 5.78 -20.34
CA ASP A 78 -15.43 5.75 -20.97
C ASP A 78 -15.71 4.35 -21.55
N ARG A 79 -17.01 4.04 -21.79
CA ARG A 79 -17.43 2.69 -22.23
C ARG A 79 -16.73 2.19 -23.49
N ASP A 80 -16.33 3.11 -24.36
CA ASP A 80 -15.70 2.79 -25.66
C ASP A 80 -14.16 2.82 -25.60
N GLU A 81 -13.58 3.15 -24.43
CA GLU A 81 -12.14 3.18 -24.21
C GLU A 81 -11.68 1.87 -23.58
N THR A 82 -10.74 1.19 -24.22
CA THR A 82 -10.14 -0.06 -23.73
C THR A 82 -8.83 0.17 -22.98
N GLU A 83 -8.19 1.32 -23.20
CA GLU A 83 -6.90 1.67 -22.57
C GLU A 83 -6.70 3.20 -22.50
N LEU A 84 -5.87 3.62 -21.57
CA LEU A 84 -5.47 5.02 -21.47
C LEU A 84 -4.43 5.37 -22.54
N LYS A 85 -4.66 6.45 -23.29
CA LYS A 85 -3.70 6.99 -24.26
C LYS A 85 -2.53 7.72 -23.60
N THR A 86 -2.71 8.15 -22.36
CA THR A 86 -1.71 8.90 -21.58
C THR A 86 -1.60 8.32 -20.16
N ARG A 87 -0.52 8.66 -19.44
CA ARG A 87 -0.44 8.30 -18.02
C ARG A 87 -1.56 8.99 -17.23
N PRO A 88 -2.15 8.34 -16.21
CA PRO A 88 -3.21 8.95 -15.40
C PRO A 88 -2.87 10.34 -14.87
N SER A 89 -1.62 10.56 -14.46
CA SER A 89 -1.16 11.86 -13.94
C SER A 89 -1.18 13.00 -14.98
N LYS A 90 -1.31 12.69 -16.25
CA LYS A 90 -1.36 13.68 -17.36
C LYS A 90 -2.75 13.78 -18.03
N ASP A 91 -3.68 12.91 -17.66
CA ASP A 91 -5.04 12.94 -18.22
C ASP A 91 -5.84 14.07 -17.55
N PRO A 92 -6.54 14.94 -18.29
CA PRO A 92 -7.37 16.00 -17.71
C PRO A 92 -8.55 15.48 -16.88
N ARG A 93 -8.98 14.23 -17.09
CA ARG A 93 -10.07 13.58 -16.33
C ARG A 93 -9.56 12.95 -15.02
N ARG A 94 -8.26 13.08 -14.75
CA ARG A 94 -7.64 12.48 -13.55
C ARG A 94 -8.31 12.96 -12.28
N ARG A 95 -8.42 12.05 -11.34
CA ARG A 95 -8.83 12.32 -9.96
C ARG A 95 -7.73 11.85 -9.03
N GLU A 96 -7.42 12.64 -8.04
CA GLU A 96 -6.52 12.21 -6.98
C GLU A 96 -7.28 11.26 -6.04
N VAL A 97 -6.66 10.15 -5.70
CA VAL A 97 -7.25 9.14 -4.83
C VAL A 97 -6.27 8.68 -3.76
N LEU A 98 -6.78 8.42 -2.56
CA LEU A 98 -6.12 7.61 -1.55
C LEU A 98 -6.65 6.19 -1.69
N ILE A 99 -5.76 5.25 -1.94
CA ILE A 99 -6.07 3.82 -2.02
C ILE A 99 -5.48 3.14 -0.79
N VAL A 100 -6.28 2.34 -0.11
CA VAL A 100 -5.85 1.40 0.93
C VAL A 100 -6.25 0.02 0.45
N TYR A 101 -5.27 -0.83 0.19
CA TYR A 101 -5.47 -2.22 -0.22
C TYR A 101 -4.88 -3.15 0.83
N GLY A 102 -5.52 -4.26 1.07
CA GLY A 102 -5.02 -5.28 1.98
C GLY A 102 -5.28 -6.69 1.47
N GLU A 103 -4.41 -7.61 1.85
CA GLU A 103 -4.50 -9.02 1.48
C GLU A 103 -4.04 -9.90 2.64
N SER A 104 -4.77 -10.99 2.83
CA SER A 104 -4.43 -12.14 3.66
C SER A 104 -4.60 -13.42 2.82
N PRO A 105 -4.25 -14.63 3.33
CA PRO A 105 -4.43 -15.87 2.57
C PRO A 105 -5.86 -16.13 2.09
N ASP A 106 -6.85 -15.64 2.85
CA ASP A 106 -8.26 -15.97 2.64
C ASP A 106 -9.11 -14.78 2.19
N GLU A 107 -8.57 -13.55 2.28
CA GLU A 107 -9.38 -12.35 2.10
C GLU A 107 -8.56 -11.22 1.44
N LYS A 108 -9.23 -10.46 0.57
CA LYS A 108 -8.74 -9.19 0.04
C LYS A 108 -9.74 -8.10 0.39
N ALA A 109 -9.25 -6.91 0.67
CA ALA A 109 -10.08 -5.74 0.91
C ALA A 109 -9.42 -4.49 0.33
N ALA A 110 -10.24 -3.55 -0.09
CA ALA A 110 -9.76 -2.22 -0.47
C ALA A 110 -10.72 -1.15 0.04
N GLN A 111 -10.22 0.06 0.18
CA GLN A 111 -11.00 1.26 0.37
C GLN A 111 -10.38 2.37 -0.45
N VAL A 112 -11.21 3.04 -1.23
CA VAL A 112 -10.79 4.12 -2.12
C VAL A 112 -11.45 5.42 -1.68
N TYR A 113 -10.67 6.48 -1.58
CA TYR A 113 -11.18 7.83 -1.33
C TYR A 113 -10.74 8.76 -2.45
N GLU A 114 -11.67 9.51 -3.00
CA GLU A 114 -11.35 10.68 -3.81
C GLU A 114 -10.83 11.79 -2.89
N VAL A 115 -9.68 12.35 -3.23
CA VAL A 115 -9.03 13.42 -2.49
C VAL A 115 -9.49 14.74 -3.07
N VAL A 116 -10.28 15.47 -2.31
CA VAL A 116 -10.80 16.78 -2.72
C VAL A 116 -9.94 17.88 -2.10
N ARG A 117 -9.39 18.77 -2.94
CA ARG A 117 -8.54 19.89 -2.51
C ARG A 117 -9.14 21.23 -2.89
N ASP A 118 -8.77 22.28 -2.15
CA ASP A 118 -9.07 23.67 -2.53
C ASP A 118 -8.06 24.18 -3.58
N ALA A 119 -8.27 25.42 -4.03
CA ALA A 119 -7.39 26.09 -4.98
C ALA A 119 -5.94 26.30 -4.47
N GLY A 120 -5.72 26.19 -3.17
CA GLY A 120 -4.40 26.23 -2.51
C GLY A 120 -3.83 24.85 -2.22
N GLU A 121 -4.39 23.80 -2.82
CA GLU A 121 -4.00 22.41 -2.67
C GLU A 121 -4.19 21.82 -1.25
N ARG A 122 -4.90 22.50 -0.36
CA ARG A 122 -5.21 21.97 0.96
C ARG A 122 -6.32 20.94 0.87
N LEU A 123 -6.18 19.86 1.62
CA LEU A 123 -7.19 18.82 1.73
C LEU A 123 -8.49 19.39 2.32
N LEU A 124 -9.58 19.33 1.57
CA LEU A 124 -10.92 19.66 2.04
C LEU A 124 -11.66 18.42 2.54
N GLU A 125 -11.64 17.36 1.77
CA GLU A 125 -12.45 16.17 2.02
C GLU A 125 -11.76 14.89 1.49
N LEU A 126 -12.04 13.76 2.15
CA LEU A 126 -11.83 12.42 1.65
C LEU A 126 -13.19 11.79 1.39
N LYS A 127 -13.61 11.79 0.13
CA LYS A 127 -14.90 11.26 -0.28
C LYS A 127 -14.78 9.76 -0.58
N ALA A 128 -15.47 8.92 0.20
CA ALA A 128 -15.47 7.47 -0.03
C ALA A 128 -16.01 7.12 -1.43
N ARG A 129 -15.40 6.13 -2.07
CA ARG A 129 -15.72 5.62 -3.38
C ARG A 129 -15.99 4.12 -3.29
N ASP A 130 -17.05 3.77 -2.56
CA ASP A 130 -17.44 2.38 -2.33
C ASP A 130 -17.72 1.62 -3.64
N ASP A 131 -18.05 2.36 -4.71
CA ASP A 131 -18.19 1.84 -6.07
C ASP A 131 -16.88 1.30 -6.68
N LEU A 132 -15.74 1.66 -6.12
CA LEU A 132 -14.40 1.25 -6.58
C LEU A 132 -13.73 0.22 -5.68
N ASP A 133 -14.20 0.05 -4.46
CA ASP A 133 -13.56 -0.79 -3.45
C ASP A 133 -13.45 -2.25 -3.91
N GLU A 134 -14.56 -2.82 -4.36
CA GLU A 134 -14.59 -4.20 -4.86
C GLU A 134 -13.74 -4.38 -6.12
N MET A 135 -13.78 -3.41 -7.04
CA MET A 135 -12.97 -3.42 -8.25
C MET A 135 -11.48 -3.43 -7.92
N VAL A 136 -11.05 -2.61 -6.96
CA VAL A 136 -9.64 -2.53 -6.54
C VAL A 136 -9.24 -3.81 -5.78
N ALA A 137 -10.09 -4.31 -4.87
CA ALA A 137 -9.82 -5.52 -4.10
C ALA A 137 -9.64 -6.76 -5.01
N ASN A 138 -10.43 -6.85 -6.08
CA ASN A 138 -10.42 -8.00 -7.00
C ASN A 138 -9.49 -7.83 -8.20
N ASN A 139 -8.82 -6.68 -8.35
CA ASN A 139 -7.91 -6.45 -9.46
C ASN A 139 -6.62 -7.28 -9.31
N SER A 140 -6.57 -8.43 -9.98
CA SER A 140 -5.40 -9.32 -9.99
C SER A 140 -4.16 -8.72 -10.67
N GLN A 141 -4.34 -7.67 -11.46
CA GLN A 141 -3.24 -6.93 -12.12
C GLN A 141 -2.70 -5.79 -11.24
N MET A 142 -3.25 -5.60 -10.05
CA MET A 142 -2.71 -4.64 -9.12
C MET A 142 -1.26 -5.02 -8.77
N ARG A 143 -0.32 -4.11 -9.01
CA ARG A 143 1.14 -4.36 -8.90
C ARG A 143 1.57 -4.93 -7.54
N PHE A 144 0.79 -4.69 -6.51
CA PHE A 144 1.10 -5.12 -5.13
C PHE A 144 0.21 -6.26 -4.64
N ALA A 145 -0.59 -6.87 -5.52
CA ALA A 145 -1.36 -8.06 -5.18
C ALA A 145 -0.47 -9.32 -5.15
N GLY A 146 -0.81 -10.29 -4.31
CA GLY A 146 -0.11 -11.56 -4.23
C GLY A 146 1.28 -11.51 -3.58
N MET A 147 1.61 -10.45 -2.83
CA MET A 147 2.95 -10.25 -2.26
C MET A 147 3.26 -11.16 -1.07
N LEU A 148 2.28 -11.84 -0.50
CA LEU A 148 2.52 -12.90 0.49
C LEU A 148 3.13 -14.15 -0.14
N GLY A 149 3.06 -14.26 -1.47
CA GLY A 149 3.50 -15.44 -2.20
C GLY A 149 2.67 -16.67 -1.85
N ASP A 150 3.28 -17.86 -1.98
CA ASP A 150 2.64 -19.10 -1.53
C ASP A 150 2.70 -19.19 0.00
N THR A 151 1.64 -18.76 0.66
CA THR A 151 1.51 -18.79 2.13
C THR A 151 1.51 -20.21 2.71
N LYS A 152 1.29 -21.24 1.86
CA LYS A 152 1.40 -22.65 2.25
C LYS A 152 2.86 -23.09 2.33
N ARG A 153 3.78 -22.37 1.65
CA ARG A 153 5.21 -22.65 1.71
C ARG A 153 5.80 -22.09 3.00
N LYS A 154 6.18 -22.99 3.91
CA LYS A 154 6.96 -22.59 5.09
C LYS A 154 8.37 -22.21 4.64
N HIS A 155 8.69 -20.95 4.68
CA HIS A 155 10.06 -20.48 4.46
C HIS A 155 10.98 -20.97 5.57
N THR A 156 12.11 -21.57 5.18
CA THR A 156 13.13 -22.03 6.12
C THR A 156 13.88 -20.85 6.74
N GLN A 157 14.61 -21.10 7.82
CA GLN A 157 15.50 -20.09 8.41
C GLN A 157 16.55 -19.62 7.38
N GLU A 158 17.07 -20.55 6.57
CA GLU A 158 18.03 -20.26 5.51
C GLU A 158 17.45 -19.34 4.42
N ASP A 159 16.21 -19.59 3.98
CA ASP A 159 15.51 -18.71 3.02
C ASP A 159 15.41 -17.28 3.55
N ARG A 160 15.07 -17.12 4.84
CA ARG A 160 14.95 -15.82 5.48
C ARG A 160 16.31 -15.12 5.62
N GLU A 161 17.36 -15.84 5.97
CA GLU A 161 18.71 -15.28 6.06
C GLU A 161 19.25 -14.85 4.71
N ARG A 162 19.01 -15.66 3.67
CA ARG A 162 19.34 -15.31 2.29
C ARG A 162 18.62 -14.04 1.86
N MET A 163 17.32 -13.93 2.16
CA MET A 163 16.54 -12.75 1.82
C MET A 163 17.03 -11.51 2.60
N ARG A 164 17.34 -11.64 3.89
CA ARG A 164 17.93 -10.54 4.67
C ARG A 164 19.23 -10.02 4.07
N LYS A 165 20.07 -10.91 3.55
CA LYS A 165 21.32 -10.52 2.86
C LYS A 165 21.03 -9.77 1.56
N MET A 166 20.01 -10.18 0.82
CA MET A 166 19.58 -9.49 -0.43
C MET A 166 18.98 -8.11 -0.16
N LEU A 167 18.29 -7.91 0.97
CA LEU A 167 17.69 -6.64 1.35
C LEU A 167 18.72 -5.63 1.91
N LYS A 168 19.86 -6.10 2.42
CA LYS A 168 20.91 -5.23 3.01
C LYS A 168 21.42 -4.11 2.09
N PRO A 169 21.58 -4.29 0.77
CA PRO A 169 22.03 -3.22 -0.12
C PRO A 169 20.97 -2.17 -0.47
N MET A 170 19.79 -2.23 0.12
CA MET A 170 18.68 -1.31 -0.16
C MET A 170 18.41 -0.23 0.92
N PRO A 171 19.33 0.08 1.88
CA PRO A 171 19.05 0.95 3.02
C PRO A 171 18.76 2.42 2.64
N GLU A 172 19.20 2.87 1.48
CA GLU A 172 19.04 4.27 1.07
C GLU A 172 17.62 4.60 0.57
N ILE A 173 16.85 3.59 0.18
CA ILE A 173 15.50 3.76 -0.41
C ILE A 173 14.40 3.30 0.53
N PHE A 174 14.74 2.46 1.52
CA PHE A 174 13.77 1.83 2.42
C PHE A 174 14.09 2.11 3.87
N ARG A 175 13.13 2.65 4.61
CA ARG A 175 13.18 2.66 6.06
C ARG A 175 12.23 1.56 6.57
N ILE A 176 12.81 0.58 7.26
CA ILE A 176 12.05 -0.43 7.99
C ILE A 176 11.89 0.09 9.40
N TYR A 177 10.65 0.28 9.80
CA TYR A 177 10.34 0.54 11.20
C TYR A 177 10.08 -0.82 11.86
N GLY A 178 10.78 -1.10 12.95
CA GLY A 178 10.54 -2.28 13.78
C GLY A 178 9.10 -2.34 14.30
N PRO A 179 8.76 -3.31 15.13
CA PRO A 179 7.42 -3.51 15.66
C PRO A 179 7.05 -2.37 16.61
N GLU A 180 6.83 -1.18 16.07
CA GLU A 180 6.20 -0.08 16.78
C GLU A 180 4.69 -0.22 16.64
N PRO A 181 3.92 0.06 17.69
CA PRO A 181 2.48 0.16 17.55
C PRO A 181 2.18 1.22 16.48
N LEU A 182 1.42 0.85 15.44
CA LEU A 182 1.04 1.74 14.33
C LEU A 182 0.27 2.98 14.81
N ILE A 183 -0.27 2.91 16.02
CA ILE A 183 -0.99 3.99 16.68
C ILE A 183 -0.38 4.14 18.06
N ASN A 184 0.12 5.32 18.37
CA ASN A 184 0.46 5.69 19.73
C ASN A 184 -0.86 5.71 20.55
N PRO A 185 -1.05 4.81 21.52
CA PRO A 185 -2.28 4.76 22.31
C PRO A 185 -2.52 6.02 23.16
N ALA A 186 -1.55 6.92 23.23
CA ALA A 186 -1.64 8.18 23.97
C ALA A 186 -2.30 9.34 23.15
N LEU A 187 -2.76 9.08 21.93
CA LEU A 187 -3.41 10.09 21.06
C LEU A 187 -4.91 9.83 20.82
N ASN A 188 -5.56 9.04 21.68
CA ASN A 188 -7.02 8.95 21.75
C ASN A 188 -7.58 9.92 22.78
#